data_5c69204b1a5f46444da992dc5901b9b3
#
_entry.id   5c69204b1a5f46444da992dc5901b9b3
#
_cell.length_a   1.000
_cell.length_b   1.000
_cell.length_c   1.000
_cell.angle_alpha   90.00
_cell.angle_beta   90.00
_cell.angle_gamma   90.00
#
_symmetry.space_group_name_H-M   'P 1'
#
loop_
_entity.id
_entity.type
_entity.pdbx_description
1 polymer ?
#
loop_
_entity_poly.entity_id
_entity_poly.type
_entity_poly.pdbx_seq_one_letter_code
_entity_poly.pdbx_strand_id
1 'polypeptide(L)'
;AYTPSVVVTSFVIDGIFEYYKIKESKEASDIIKSSACYIINDIPITHFNEGISFSYTHLSKGCCYNASLLAAEVLAKKDFINNTSEYTSLVNEAIDYVISRQLPDGRWNYSFNTETGKERTQIDFHQGFILVSLDQLNRLMGSARRDITESVKKGLLFYRNNQFLETGRALWRFPFKWPVDIHNQSQGIITFSRLKKYGNDYLSFSRKIANWTVMNMHSDKGYFYYRKNPFFTNKISYMRWSQAWMMLALAELISNE
;
A
#
# COMPACT_ATOMS: atom_id res chain seq x y z
N ALA A 1 18.51 -16.67 5.56
CA ALA A 1 19.06 -15.93 4.78
C ALA A 1 18.26 -14.75 4.23
N TYR A 2 18.97 -13.81 3.68
CA TYR A 2 18.41 -12.50 3.34
C TYR A 2 17.92 -12.50 1.88
N THR A 3 16.66 -12.90 1.67
CA THR A 3 16.03 -12.78 0.36
C THR A 3 15.42 -11.39 0.22
N PRO A 4 15.89 -10.53 -0.70
CA PRO A 4 15.27 -9.25 -0.94
C PRO A 4 13.84 -9.44 -1.45
N SER A 5 12.94 -8.55 -1.04
CA SER A 5 11.55 -8.58 -1.46
C SER A 5 11.14 -7.25 -2.08
N VAL A 6 10.28 -7.31 -3.08
CA VAL A 6 9.69 -6.13 -3.73
C VAL A 6 9.12 -5.17 -2.69
N VAL A 7 8.33 -5.67 -1.74
CA VAL A 7 7.64 -4.83 -0.74
C VAL A 7 8.62 -4.04 0.13
N VAL A 8 9.67 -4.69 0.66
CA VAL A 8 10.65 -3.98 1.49
C VAL A 8 11.46 -2.99 0.65
N THR A 9 11.90 -3.41 -0.54
CA THR A 9 12.61 -2.52 -1.48
C THR A 9 11.78 -1.28 -1.80
N SER A 10 10.51 -1.46 -2.15
CA SER A 10 9.63 -0.34 -2.52
C SER A 10 9.42 0.66 -1.39
N PHE A 11 9.21 0.19 -0.14
CA PHE A 11 9.05 1.10 1.00
C PHE A 11 10.33 1.88 1.33
N VAL A 12 11.50 1.26 1.15
CA VAL A 12 12.78 1.97 1.28
C VAL A 12 12.91 3.03 0.17
N ILE A 13 12.56 2.65 -1.06
CA ILE A 13 12.59 3.58 -2.21
C ILE A 13 11.58 4.71 -2.06
N ASP A 14 10.43 4.50 -1.42
CA ASP A 14 9.49 5.58 -1.11
C ASP A 14 10.15 6.69 -0.30
N GLY A 15 10.82 6.33 0.79
CA GLY A 15 11.53 7.29 1.63
C GLY A 15 12.69 7.98 0.87
N ILE A 16 13.46 7.24 0.09
CA ILE A 16 14.57 7.78 -0.72
C ILE A 16 14.04 8.70 -1.82
N PHE A 17 12.90 8.38 -2.44
CA PHE A 17 12.28 9.21 -3.47
C PHE A 17 11.74 10.53 -2.89
N GLU A 18 11.12 10.51 -1.70
CA GLU A 18 10.72 11.73 -1.01
C GLU A 18 11.94 12.61 -0.67
N TYR A 19 13.04 12.01 -0.22
CA TYR A 19 14.30 12.74 -0.01
C TYR A 19 14.85 13.31 -1.32
N TYR A 20 14.81 12.53 -2.42
CA TYR A 20 15.27 12.98 -3.74
C TYR A 20 14.49 14.21 -4.22
N LYS A 21 13.19 14.26 -4.03
CA LYS A 21 12.37 15.43 -4.40
C LYS A 21 12.79 16.72 -3.70
N ILE A 22 13.42 16.63 -2.53
CA ILE A 22 13.88 17.77 -1.76
C ILE A 22 15.32 18.15 -2.11
N LYS A 23 16.19 17.17 -2.31
CA LYS A 23 17.65 17.37 -2.42
C LYS A 23 18.24 17.06 -3.79
N GLU A 24 17.52 16.38 -4.68
CA GLU A 24 18.02 15.91 -5.99
C GLU A 24 19.39 15.22 -5.90
N SER A 25 19.61 14.46 -4.82
CA SER A 25 20.87 13.80 -4.53
C SER A 25 21.19 12.74 -5.58
N LYS A 26 22.43 12.78 -6.13
CA LYS A 26 22.93 11.73 -7.04
C LYS A 26 22.88 10.36 -6.39
N GLU A 27 23.25 10.24 -5.12
CA GLU A 27 23.22 8.98 -4.38
C GLU A 27 21.80 8.42 -4.29
N ALA A 28 20.80 9.25 -3.96
CA ALA A 28 19.40 8.83 -3.96
C ALA A 28 18.94 8.39 -5.35
N SER A 29 19.32 9.11 -6.41
CA SER A 29 19.05 8.74 -7.80
C SER A 29 19.66 7.38 -8.15
N ASP A 30 20.91 7.13 -7.78
CA ASP A 30 21.62 5.89 -8.09
C ASP A 30 20.98 4.69 -7.36
N ILE A 31 20.53 4.87 -6.12
CA ILE A 31 19.80 3.84 -5.36
C ILE A 31 18.46 3.51 -6.02
N ILE A 32 17.69 4.52 -6.44
CA ILE A 32 16.40 4.31 -7.14
C ILE A 32 16.62 3.54 -8.45
N LYS A 33 17.62 3.92 -9.25
CA LYS A 33 17.98 3.24 -10.50
C LYS A 33 18.42 1.79 -10.28
N SER A 34 19.26 1.55 -9.29
CA SER A 34 19.70 0.21 -8.93
C SER A 34 18.53 -0.68 -8.51
N SER A 35 17.58 -0.12 -7.76
CA SER A 35 16.37 -0.84 -7.34
C SER A 35 15.45 -1.15 -8.52
N ALA A 36 15.32 -0.26 -9.50
CA ALA A 36 14.58 -0.54 -10.73
C ALA A 36 15.26 -1.65 -11.55
N CYS A 37 16.60 -1.66 -11.65
CA CYS A 37 17.34 -2.75 -12.26
C CYS A 37 17.07 -4.09 -11.58
N TYR A 38 17.03 -4.13 -10.23
CA TYR A 38 16.66 -5.33 -9.48
C TYR A 38 15.23 -5.79 -9.82
N ILE A 39 14.27 -4.89 -9.89
CA ILE A 39 12.88 -5.25 -10.24
C ILE A 39 12.81 -5.89 -11.65
N ILE A 40 13.50 -5.32 -12.61
CA ILE A 40 13.44 -5.80 -14.00
C ILE A 40 14.23 -7.10 -14.22
N ASN A 41 15.40 -7.23 -13.62
CA ASN A 41 16.32 -8.34 -13.92
C ASN A 41 16.09 -9.57 -13.04
N ASP A 42 15.63 -9.38 -11.80
CA ASP A 42 15.59 -10.45 -10.79
C ASP A 42 14.16 -10.86 -10.41
N ILE A 43 13.16 -9.98 -10.55
CA ILE A 43 11.78 -10.31 -10.12
C ILE A 43 11.02 -10.97 -11.29
N PRO A 44 10.51 -12.21 -11.11
CA PRO A 44 9.73 -12.87 -12.14
C PRO A 44 8.45 -12.10 -12.48
N ILE A 45 8.16 -11.99 -13.77
CA ILE A 45 6.95 -11.40 -14.32
C ILE A 45 6.06 -12.52 -14.84
N THR A 46 4.79 -12.53 -14.42
CA THR A 46 3.76 -13.41 -14.96
C THR A 46 2.87 -12.62 -15.91
N HIS A 47 2.70 -13.11 -17.14
CA HIS A 47 1.85 -12.49 -18.16
C HIS A 47 0.45 -13.10 -18.13
N PHE A 48 -0.55 -12.24 -18.31
CA PHE A 48 -1.97 -12.57 -18.45
C PHE A 48 -2.55 -11.82 -19.65
N ASN A 49 -3.75 -12.18 -20.07
CA ASN A 49 -4.44 -11.45 -21.14
C ASN A 49 -4.74 -9.99 -20.75
N GLU A 50 -4.96 -9.76 -19.46
CA GLU A 50 -5.31 -8.46 -18.90
C GLU A 50 -4.09 -7.62 -18.47
N GLY A 51 -2.86 -8.12 -18.62
CA GLY A 51 -1.63 -7.44 -18.23
C GLY A 51 -0.62 -8.33 -17.54
N ILE A 52 0.17 -7.77 -16.62
CA ILE A 52 1.26 -8.49 -15.94
C ILE A 52 1.15 -8.41 -14.42
N SER A 53 1.80 -9.36 -13.74
CA SER A 53 2.04 -9.30 -12.30
C SER A 53 3.51 -9.55 -11.98
N PHE A 54 4.12 -8.64 -11.22
CA PHE A 54 5.43 -8.85 -10.61
C PHE A 54 5.31 -9.76 -9.39
N SER A 55 6.24 -10.70 -9.24
CA SER A 55 6.29 -11.59 -8.09
C SER A 55 6.76 -10.88 -6.81
N TYR A 56 6.48 -11.46 -5.65
CA TYR A 56 6.88 -10.90 -4.36
C TYR A 56 8.39 -10.93 -4.11
N THR A 57 9.05 -11.98 -4.57
CA THR A 57 10.51 -12.19 -4.51
C THR A 57 10.97 -12.91 -5.78
N HIS A 58 12.28 -12.93 -6.02
CA HIS A 58 12.87 -13.70 -7.14
C HIS A 58 12.64 -15.24 -7.02
N LEU A 59 12.28 -15.74 -5.83
CA LEU A 59 12.00 -17.17 -5.60
C LEU A 59 10.50 -17.52 -5.70
N SER A 60 9.61 -16.53 -5.73
CA SER A 60 8.17 -16.76 -5.75
C SER A 60 7.59 -16.58 -7.14
N LYS A 61 6.52 -17.34 -7.45
CA LYS A 61 5.75 -17.19 -8.70
C LYS A 61 4.32 -16.74 -8.44
N GLY A 62 3.99 -16.36 -7.21
CA GLY A 62 2.65 -15.92 -6.84
C GLY A 62 2.39 -14.46 -7.19
N CYS A 63 1.19 -14.18 -7.68
CA CYS A 63 0.72 -12.84 -8.04
C CYS A 63 0.06 -12.17 -6.82
N CYS A 64 0.83 -11.39 -6.07
CA CYS A 64 0.32 -10.58 -4.96
C CYS A 64 0.06 -9.16 -5.46
N TYR A 65 -1.21 -8.72 -5.45
CA TYR A 65 -1.64 -7.51 -6.15
C TYR A 65 -0.94 -6.24 -5.65
N ASN A 66 -0.86 -6.04 -4.33
CA ASN A 66 -0.15 -4.88 -3.80
C ASN A 66 1.36 -4.94 -4.07
N ALA A 67 1.99 -6.12 -4.03
CA ALA A 67 3.41 -6.25 -4.32
C ALA A 67 3.71 -5.92 -5.79
N SER A 68 2.84 -6.33 -6.71
CA SER A 68 2.96 -6.00 -8.13
C SER A 68 2.90 -4.50 -8.39
N LEU A 69 1.95 -3.78 -7.76
CA LEU A 69 1.87 -2.32 -7.87
C LEU A 69 3.08 -1.62 -7.25
N LEU A 70 3.58 -2.11 -6.11
CA LEU A 70 4.79 -1.57 -5.47
C LEU A 70 6.04 -1.74 -6.35
N ALA A 71 6.15 -2.85 -7.09
CA ALA A 71 7.20 -3.00 -8.11
C ALA A 71 7.05 -1.94 -9.22
N ALA A 72 5.84 -1.79 -9.74
CA ALA A 72 5.52 -0.78 -10.75
C ALA A 72 5.84 0.65 -10.27
N GLU A 73 5.61 0.97 -8.98
CA GLU A 73 5.98 2.27 -8.41
C GLU A 73 7.49 2.54 -8.45
N VAL A 74 8.33 1.54 -8.17
CA VAL A 74 9.79 1.71 -8.27
C VAL A 74 10.19 2.05 -9.70
N LEU A 75 9.60 1.40 -10.69
CA LEU A 75 9.86 1.66 -12.12
C LEU A 75 9.38 3.06 -12.52
N ALA A 76 8.17 3.44 -12.12
CA ALA A 76 7.63 4.77 -12.40
C ALA A 76 8.46 5.90 -11.74
N LYS A 77 8.97 5.68 -10.52
CA LYS A 77 9.87 6.62 -9.85
C LYS A 77 11.20 6.77 -10.59
N LYS A 78 11.75 5.67 -11.11
CA LYS A 78 12.97 5.73 -11.95
C LYS A 78 12.70 6.52 -13.23
N ASP A 79 11.59 6.31 -13.91
CA ASP A 79 11.21 7.09 -15.09
C ASP A 79 11.03 8.57 -14.74
N PHE A 80 10.38 8.88 -13.62
CA PHE A 80 10.20 10.24 -13.12
C PHE A 80 11.53 10.98 -12.90
N ILE A 81 12.50 10.37 -12.19
CA ILE A 81 13.79 11.02 -11.90
C ILE A 81 14.68 11.17 -13.14
N ASN A 82 14.51 10.33 -14.16
CA ASN A 82 15.24 10.41 -15.41
C ASN A 82 14.52 11.23 -16.49
N ASN A 83 13.28 11.64 -16.24
CA ASN A 83 12.40 12.24 -17.23
C ASN A 83 12.27 11.36 -18.50
N THR A 84 12.03 10.06 -18.30
CA THR A 84 11.85 9.05 -19.35
C THR A 84 10.51 8.36 -19.23
N SER A 85 10.15 7.56 -20.23
CA SER A 85 8.97 6.69 -20.25
C SER A 85 9.35 5.23 -20.54
N GLU A 86 10.55 4.82 -20.13
CA GLU A 86 11.13 3.51 -20.43
C GLU A 86 10.26 2.35 -19.93
N TYR A 87 9.67 2.50 -18.74
CA TYR A 87 8.87 1.45 -18.10
C TYR A 87 7.36 1.70 -18.16
N THR A 88 6.93 2.75 -18.86
CA THR A 88 5.49 3.14 -18.91
C THR A 88 4.58 2.00 -19.36
N SER A 89 4.98 1.19 -20.35
CA SER A 89 4.18 0.03 -20.80
C SER A 89 4.01 -1.00 -19.69
N LEU A 90 5.12 -1.45 -19.09
CA LEU A 90 5.10 -2.44 -18.00
C LEU A 90 4.29 -1.95 -16.78
N VAL A 91 4.42 -0.66 -16.46
CA VAL A 91 3.65 -0.04 -15.38
C VAL A 91 2.15 -0.07 -15.69
N ASN A 92 1.75 0.28 -16.90
CA ASN A 92 0.35 0.21 -17.34
C ASN A 92 -0.19 -1.22 -17.29
N GLU A 93 0.54 -2.18 -17.83
CA GLU A 93 0.15 -3.60 -17.80
C GLU A 93 -0.02 -4.14 -16.37
N ALA A 94 0.83 -3.71 -15.42
CA ALA A 94 0.68 -4.08 -14.01
C ALA A 94 -0.57 -3.45 -13.38
N ILE A 95 -0.89 -2.20 -13.72
CA ILE A 95 -2.12 -1.52 -13.30
C ILE A 95 -3.34 -2.23 -13.88
N ASP A 96 -3.34 -2.51 -15.18
CA ASP A 96 -4.46 -3.15 -15.90
C ASP A 96 -4.80 -4.50 -15.29
N TYR A 97 -3.79 -5.33 -15.04
CA TYR A 97 -4.00 -6.59 -14.35
C TYR A 97 -4.65 -6.43 -12.98
N VAL A 98 -4.15 -5.51 -12.14
CA VAL A 98 -4.73 -5.31 -10.79
C VAL A 98 -6.14 -4.76 -10.85
N ILE A 99 -6.44 -3.84 -11.77
CA ILE A 99 -7.80 -3.32 -11.96
C ILE A 99 -8.74 -4.44 -12.43
N SER A 100 -8.32 -5.30 -13.35
CA SER A 100 -9.12 -6.44 -13.83
C SER A 100 -9.50 -7.43 -12.72
N ARG A 101 -8.72 -7.46 -11.63
CA ARG A 101 -8.96 -8.33 -10.46
C ARG A 101 -9.83 -7.68 -9.38
N GLN A 102 -10.30 -6.46 -9.59
CA GLN A 102 -11.22 -5.83 -8.65
C GLN A 102 -12.60 -6.46 -8.70
N LEU A 103 -13.08 -6.92 -7.57
CA LEU A 103 -14.39 -7.56 -7.44
C LEU A 103 -15.54 -6.54 -7.59
N PRO A 104 -16.78 -6.99 -7.90
CA PRO A 104 -17.93 -6.10 -8.10
C PRO A 104 -18.24 -5.17 -6.92
N ASP A 105 -17.91 -5.55 -5.69
CA ASP A 105 -18.10 -4.72 -4.50
C ASP A 105 -16.93 -3.73 -4.22
N GLY A 106 -15.89 -3.75 -5.03
CA GLY A 106 -14.76 -2.81 -4.95
C GLY A 106 -13.51 -3.34 -4.26
N ARG A 107 -13.58 -4.51 -3.61
CA ARG A 107 -12.42 -5.12 -2.97
C ARG A 107 -11.52 -5.89 -3.95
N TRP A 108 -10.32 -6.20 -3.49
CA TRP A 108 -9.44 -7.22 -4.09
C TRP A 108 -9.23 -8.36 -3.12
N ASN A 109 -9.04 -9.57 -3.66
CA ASN A 109 -8.42 -10.63 -2.91
C ASN A 109 -6.93 -10.30 -2.67
N TYR A 110 -6.22 -11.10 -1.88
CA TYR A 110 -4.81 -10.82 -1.56
C TYR A 110 -3.88 -11.16 -2.71
N SER A 111 -4.05 -12.34 -3.30
CA SER A 111 -3.18 -12.86 -4.34
C SER A 111 -3.85 -13.95 -5.16
N PHE A 112 -3.30 -14.19 -6.36
CA PHE A 112 -3.66 -15.30 -7.22
C PHE A 112 -2.49 -16.29 -7.30
N ASN A 113 -2.76 -17.60 -7.17
CA ASN A 113 -1.78 -18.66 -7.33
C ASN A 113 -1.94 -19.25 -8.72
N THR A 114 -0.93 -19.08 -9.58
CA THR A 114 -0.94 -19.51 -10.98
C THR A 114 -0.90 -21.02 -11.15
N GLU A 115 -0.33 -21.75 -10.19
CA GLU A 115 -0.22 -23.22 -10.27
C GLU A 115 -1.55 -23.91 -9.93
N THR A 116 -2.28 -23.36 -8.96
CA THR A 116 -3.55 -23.94 -8.49
C THR A 116 -4.79 -23.27 -9.06
N GLY A 117 -4.66 -22.13 -9.74
CA GLY A 117 -5.77 -21.30 -10.21
C GLY A 117 -6.62 -20.70 -9.09
N LYS A 118 -6.14 -20.67 -7.85
CA LYS A 118 -6.91 -20.22 -6.69
C LYS A 118 -6.49 -18.84 -6.22
N GLU A 119 -7.47 -18.07 -5.78
CA GLU A 119 -7.24 -16.79 -5.09
C GLU A 119 -7.17 -16.97 -3.58
N ARG A 120 -6.30 -16.21 -2.93
CA ARG A 120 -6.24 -16.08 -1.47
C ARG A 120 -7.10 -14.92 -1.02
N THR A 121 -8.16 -15.22 -0.30
CA THR A 121 -9.17 -14.26 0.17
C THR A 121 -8.79 -13.62 1.51
N GLN A 122 -7.70 -12.90 1.56
CA GLN A 122 -7.31 -12.13 2.76
C GLN A 122 -7.63 -10.65 2.54
N ILE A 123 -8.64 -10.13 3.23
CA ILE A 123 -9.13 -8.76 3.09
C ILE A 123 -8.78 -7.96 4.35
N ASP A 124 -7.73 -7.16 4.29
CA ASP A 124 -7.19 -6.37 5.40
C ASP A 124 -6.51 -5.08 4.88
N PHE A 125 -5.52 -4.57 5.58
CA PHE A 125 -4.78 -3.35 5.22
C PHE A 125 -4.20 -3.34 3.79
N HIS A 126 -4.05 -4.50 3.13
CA HIS A 126 -3.57 -4.57 1.74
C HIS A 126 -4.49 -3.85 0.76
N GLN A 127 -5.79 -3.71 1.08
CA GLN A 127 -6.70 -2.87 0.30
C GLN A 127 -6.21 -1.42 0.25
N GLY A 128 -5.79 -0.89 1.40
CA GLY A 128 -5.25 0.47 1.49
C GLY A 128 -3.97 0.65 0.68
N PHE A 129 -3.08 -0.33 0.65
CA PHE A 129 -1.88 -0.29 -0.20
C PHE A 129 -2.24 -0.22 -1.68
N ILE A 130 -3.13 -1.11 -2.16
CA ILE A 130 -3.57 -1.10 -3.56
C ILE A 130 -4.13 0.27 -3.95
N LEU A 131 -5.00 0.84 -3.12
CA LEU A 131 -5.64 2.14 -3.38
C LEU A 131 -4.63 3.27 -3.47
N VAL A 132 -3.68 3.33 -2.54
CA VAL A 132 -2.63 4.36 -2.52
C VAL A 132 -1.70 4.19 -3.71
N SER A 133 -1.28 2.96 -4.03
CA SER A 133 -0.41 2.66 -5.17
C SER A 133 -1.05 3.04 -6.50
N LEU A 134 -2.31 2.70 -6.73
CA LEU A 134 -3.03 3.07 -7.96
C LEU A 134 -3.09 4.60 -8.15
N ASP A 135 -3.42 5.36 -7.10
CA ASP A 135 -3.44 6.82 -7.18
C ASP A 135 -2.03 7.40 -7.40
N GLN A 136 -1.03 6.86 -6.73
CA GLN A 136 0.35 7.32 -6.86
C GLN A 136 0.91 7.06 -8.27
N LEU A 137 0.66 5.89 -8.83
CA LEU A 137 1.04 5.54 -10.20
C LEU A 137 0.36 6.46 -11.21
N ASN A 138 -0.95 6.70 -11.06
CA ASN A 138 -1.67 7.64 -11.92
C ASN A 138 -1.07 9.05 -11.92
N ARG A 139 -0.58 9.51 -10.76
CA ARG A 139 0.11 10.81 -10.63
C ARG A 139 1.51 10.80 -11.23
N LEU A 140 2.32 9.77 -10.95
CA LEU A 140 3.70 9.66 -11.43
C LEU A 140 3.78 9.58 -12.95
N MET A 141 2.82 8.89 -13.57
CA MET A 141 2.75 8.75 -15.03
C MET A 141 2.17 9.98 -15.74
N GLY A 142 1.67 10.98 -15.02
CA GLY A 142 1.02 12.14 -15.60
C GLY A 142 -0.23 11.80 -16.44
N SER A 143 -0.70 10.59 -16.34
CA SER A 143 -1.87 10.10 -17.08
C SER A 143 -3.11 10.24 -16.21
N ALA A 144 -4.09 11.03 -16.68
CA ALA A 144 -5.39 11.13 -15.99
C ALA A 144 -6.27 9.92 -16.37
N ARG A 145 -5.84 8.69 -16.12
CA ARG A 145 -6.58 7.47 -16.43
C ARG A 145 -7.87 7.41 -15.60
N ARG A 146 -9.00 7.44 -16.30
CA ARG A 146 -10.33 7.45 -15.69
C ARG A 146 -10.65 6.12 -15.00
N ASP A 147 -10.26 5.01 -15.58
CA ASP A 147 -10.45 3.66 -15.03
C ASP A 147 -9.74 3.48 -13.68
N ILE A 148 -8.52 4.01 -13.53
CA ILE A 148 -7.82 4.04 -12.23
C ILE A 148 -8.63 4.83 -11.21
N THR A 149 -9.10 6.03 -11.59
CA THR A 149 -9.89 6.90 -10.71
C THR A 149 -11.19 6.22 -10.26
N GLU A 150 -11.88 5.54 -11.16
CA GLU A 150 -13.12 4.80 -10.85
C GLU A 150 -12.84 3.59 -9.96
N SER A 151 -11.78 2.84 -10.24
CA SER A 151 -11.34 1.71 -9.40
C SER A 151 -11.00 2.15 -7.98
N VAL A 152 -10.24 3.25 -7.83
CA VAL A 152 -9.88 3.82 -6.51
C VAL A 152 -11.14 4.25 -5.76
N LYS A 153 -12.07 4.97 -6.38
CA LYS A 153 -13.33 5.39 -5.74
C LYS A 153 -14.14 4.20 -5.24
N LYS A 154 -14.30 3.18 -6.08
CA LYS A 154 -15.04 1.96 -5.75
C LYS A 154 -14.38 1.19 -4.60
N GLY A 155 -13.06 1.06 -4.63
CA GLY A 155 -12.30 0.41 -3.58
C GLY A 155 -12.31 1.17 -2.25
N LEU A 156 -12.27 2.51 -2.28
CA LEU A 156 -12.39 3.36 -1.09
C LEU A 156 -13.75 3.21 -0.42
N LEU A 157 -14.84 3.10 -1.18
CA LEU A 157 -16.17 2.83 -0.61
C LEU A 157 -16.20 1.49 0.13
N PHE A 158 -15.65 0.43 -0.48
CA PHE A 158 -15.54 -0.85 0.21
C PHE A 158 -14.68 -0.74 1.46
N TYR A 159 -13.48 -0.15 1.36
CA TYR A 159 -12.52 -0.04 2.46
C TYR A 159 -13.10 0.72 3.65
N ARG A 160 -13.75 1.87 3.38
CA ARG A 160 -14.41 2.70 4.40
C ARG A 160 -15.55 1.96 5.10
N ASN A 161 -16.43 1.32 4.34
CA ASN A 161 -17.68 0.78 4.86
C ASN A 161 -17.55 -0.61 5.47
N ASN A 162 -16.53 -1.39 5.06
CA ASN A 162 -16.41 -2.80 5.43
C ASN A 162 -15.20 -3.13 6.29
N GLN A 163 -14.18 -2.26 6.34
CA GLN A 163 -12.97 -2.56 7.13
C GLN A 163 -12.79 -1.67 8.35
N PHE A 164 -13.69 -0.71 8.56
CA PHE A 164 -13.69 0.18 9.72
C PHE A 164 -15.09 0.31 10.32
N LEU A 165 -15.12 0.49 11.62
CA LEU A 165 -16.33 0.96 12.32
C LEU A 165 -16.39 2.48 12.27
N GLU A 166 -17.57 3.05 12.53
CA GLU A 166 -17.77 4.50 12.60
C GLU A 166 -16.94 5.20 13.69
N THR A 167 -16.48 4.43 14.66
CA THR A 167 -15.56 4.90 15.72
C THR A 167 -14.12 5.12 15.23
N GLY A 168 -13.77 4.67 14.02
CA GLY A 168 -12.40 4.62 13.50
C GLY A 168 -11.64 3.34 13.83
N ARG A 169 -12.27 2.38 14.53
CA ARG A 169 -11.64 1.08 14.79
C ARG A 169 -11.61 0.22 13.54
N ALA A 170 -10.43 -0.25 13.14
CA ALA A 170 -10.29 -1.22 12.05
C ALA A 170 -10.76 -2.63 12.46
N LEU A 171 -11.24 -3.40 11.49
CA LEU A 171 -11.44 -4.83 11.61
C LEU A 171 -10.11 -5.57 11.42
N TRP A 172 -10.02 -6.80 11.94
CA TRP A 172 -8.85 -7.66 11.75
C TRP A 172 -8.64 -8.02 10.28
N ARG A 173 -9.59 -8.74 9.74
CA ARG A 173 -9.72 -9.14 8.34
C ARG A 173 -11.21 -9.24 8.06
N PHE A 174 -11.68 -8.56 7.06
CA PHE A 174 -13.10 -8.64 6.73
C PHE A 174 -13.55 -10.10 6.52
N PRO A 175 -14.64 -10.57 7.16
CA PRO A 175 -15.54 -9.81 8.07
C PRO A 175 -15.20 -9.90 9.57
N PHE A 176 -14.03 -10.41 9.96
CA PHE A 176 -13.65 -10.66 11.35
C PHE A 176 -13.25 -9.39 12.09
N LYS A 177 -13.85 -9.15 13.25
CA LYS A 177 -13.73 -7.90 14.00
C LYS A 177 -12.48 -7.81 14.88
N TRP A 178 -11.88 -8.94 15.26
CA TRP A 178 -10.78 -9.02 16.21
C TRP A 178 -9.68 -9.98 15.76
N PRO A 179 -8.43 -9.77 16.22
CA PRO A 179 -7.91 -8.62 16.99
C PRO A 179 -7.89 -7.32 16.17
N VAL A 180 -7.70 -6.16 16.81
CA VAL A 180 -7.31 -4.93 16.13
C VAL A 180 -5.80 -4.94 15.99
N ASP A 181 -5.31 -4.90 14.77
CA ASP A 181 -3.89 -4.81 14.45
C ASP A 181 -3.50 -3.36 14.20
N ILE A 182 -2.40 -2.92 14.78
CA ILE A 182 -1.92 -1.55 14.63
C ILE A 182 -1.64 -1.18 13.16
N HIS A 183 -1.26 -2.15 12.33
CA HIS A 183 -1.01 -1.93 10.92
C HIS A 183 -2.31 -1.62 10.14
N ASN A 184 -3.44 -2.26 10.49
CA ASN A 184 -4.73 -1.87 9.92
C ASN A 184 -5.10 -0.42 10.25
N GLN A 185 -4.81 0.01 11.48
CA GLN A 185 -5.06 1.38 11.91
C GLN A 185 -4.18 2.38 11.15
N SER A 186 -2.86 2.14 11.14
CA SER A 186 -1.91 3.02 10.46
C SER A 186 -2.19 3.12 8.95
N GLN A 187 -2.47 2.00 8.29
CA GLN A 187 -2.80 2.01 6.86
C GLN A 187 -4.11 2.74 6.58
N GLY A 188 -5.10 2.63 7.46
CA GLY A 188 -6.33 3.42 7.33
C GLY A 188 -6.08 4.91 7.40
N ILE A 189 -5.28 5.37 8.36
CA ILE A 189 -4.89 6.78 8.49
C ILE A 189 -4.18 7.26 7.21
N ILE A 190 -3.17 6.52 6.73
CA ILE A 190 -2.42 6.84 5.51
C ILE A 190 -3.37 6.93 4.31
N THR A 191 -4.19 5.91 4.11
CA THR A 191 -5.06 5.82 2.94
C THR A 191 -6.04 6.98 2.87
N PHE A 192 -6.77 7.26 3.96
CA PHE A 192 -7.77 8.33 3.96
C PHE A 192 -7.16 9.73 4.00
N SER A 193 -5.94 9.91 4.50
CA SER A 193 -5.21 11.17 4.41
C SER A 193 -4.73 11.45 2.98
N ARG A 194 -4.04 10.49 2.36
CA ARG A 194 -3.50 10.65 0.99
C ARG A 194 -4.60 10.77 -0.06
N LEU A 195 -5.69 10.06 0.13
CA LEU A 195 -6.80 9.99 -0.85
C LEU A 195 -7.98 10.90 -0.47
N LYS A 196 -7.76 11.93 0.36
CA LYS A 196 -8.80 12.88 0.80
C LYS A 196 -9.56 13.54 -0.35
N LYS A 197 -8.94 13.68 -1.52
CA LYS A 197 -9.57 14.26 -2.73
C LYS A 197 -10.74 13.46 -3.29
N TYR A 198 -10.88 12.20 -2.90
CA TYR A 198 -11.95 11.31 -3.37
C TYR A 198 -13.22 11.33 -2.52
N GLY A 199 -13.21 12.00 -1.36
CA GLY A 199 -14.40 12.10 -0.49
C GLY A 199 -14.23 13.18 0.58
N ASN A 200 -15.28 13.96 0.79
CA ASN A 200 -15.27 15.14 1.67
C ASN A 200 -15.04 14.79 3.16
N ASP A 201 -15.33 13.56 3.58
CA ASP A 201 -15.22 13.10 4.96
C ASP A 201 -13.95 12.28 5.23
N TYR A 202 -13.16 11.94 4.22
CA TYR A 202 -12.02 11.02 4.38
C TYR A 202 -10.95 11.56 5.33
N LEU A 203 -10.61 12.84 5.25
CA LEU A 203 -9.64 13.42 6.19
C LEU A 203 -10.18 13.43 7.62
N SER A 204 -11.46 13.77 7.81
CA SER A 204 -12.10 13.71 9.13
C SER A 204 -12.19 12.28 9.67
N PHE A 205 -12.40 11.32 8.78
CA PHE A 205 -12.39 9.91 9.14
C PHE A 205 -10.98 9.41 9.49
N SER A 206 -9.95 9.84 8.79
CA SER A 206 -8.55 9.59 9.14
C SER A 206 -8.24 10.06 10.57
N ARG A 207 -8.70 11.27 10.95
CA ARG A 207 -8.60 11.78 12.33
C ARG A 207 -9.33 10.88 13.35
N LYS A 208 -10.51 10.36 13.01
CA LYS A 208 -11.23 9.42 13.89
C LYS A 208 -10.43 8.13 14.10
N ILE A 209 -9.81 7.58 13.06
CA ILE A 209 -8.94 6.40 13.16
C ILE A 209 -7.75 6.72 14.07
N ALA A 210 -7.07 7.84 13.85
CA ALA A 210 -5.92 8.27 14.65
C ALA A 210 -6.29 8.45 16.13
N ASN A 211 -7.37 9.16 16.42
CA ASN A 211 -7.87 9.37 17.78
C ASN A 211 -8.21 8.05 18.46
N TRP A 212 -8.94 7.16 17.78
CA TRP A 212 -9.25 5.84 18.34
C TRP A 212 -7.97 5.06 18.67
N THR A 213 -6.98 5.11 17.77
CA THR A 213 -5.70 4.41 17.94
C THR A 213 -4.90 4.94 19.10
N VAL A 214 -4.77 6.26 19.24
CA VAL A 214 -4.08 6.90 20.36
C VAL A 214 -4.77 6.56 21.68
N MET A 215 -6.08 6.65 21.76
CA MET A 215 -6.82 6.36 22.99
C MET A 215 -6.80 4.89 23.39
N ASN A 216 -6.63 3.94 22.45
CA ASN A 216 -6.80 2.51 22.73
C ASN A 216 -5.54 1.67 22.57
N MET A 217 -4.55 2.13 21.81
CA MET A 217 -3.36 1.34 21.44
C MET A 217 -2.04 2.08 21.68
N HIS A 218 -2.05 3.21 22.36
CA HIS A 218 -0.86 3.96 22.74
C HIS A 218 -0.56 3.79 24.23
N SER A 219 0.71 3.74 24.59
CA SER A 219 1.21 3.69 25.96
C SER A 219 1.58 5.08 26.45
N ASP A 220 1.39 5.34 27.76
CA ASP A 220 1.90 6.54 28.45
C ASP A 220 3.44 6.71 28.31
N LYS A 221 4.13 5.63 27.92
CA LYS A 221 5.59 5.63 27.66
C LYS A 221 5.94 6.07 26.24
N GLY A 222 4.97 6.49 25.42
CA GLY A 222 5.21 7.05 24.09
C GLY A 222 5.39 6.04 22.96
N TYR A 223 4.82 4.84 23.07
CA TYR A 223 4.85 3.84 21.99
C TYR A 223 3.49 3.20 21.72
N PHE A 224 3.29 2.64 20.54
CA PHE A 224 2.07 1.96 20.14
C PHE A 224 2.17 0.45 20.39
N TYR A 225 1.06 -0.13 20.86
CA TYR A 225 0.91 -1.57 21.06
C TYR A 225 0.73 -2.29 19.73
N TYR A 226 1.15 -3.57 19.67
CA TYR A 226 1.02 -4.39 18.47
C TYR A 226 -0.43 -4.73 18.14
N ARG A 227 -1.16 -5.33 19.11
CA ARG A 227 -2.54 -5.79 18.90
C ARG A 227 -3.39 -5.63 20.14
N LYS A 228 -4.65 -5.25 19.92
CA LYS A 228 -5.69 -5.23 20.94
C LYS A 228 -6.69 -6.35 20.66
N ASN A 229 -6.89 -7.23 21.63
CA ASN A 229 -7.92 -8.26 21.65
C ASN A 229 -9.10 -7.84 22.54
N PRO A 230 -10.25 -8.54 22.54
CA PRO A 230 -11.37 -8.20 23.39
C PRO A 230 -11.03 -8.17 24.88
N PHE A 231 -10.19 -9.08 25.35
CA PHE A 231 -9.90 -9.30 26.78
C PHE A 231 -8.45 -8.96 27.18
N PHE A 232 -7.54 -8.78 26.23
CA PHE A 232 -6.15 -8.44 26.51
C PHE A 232 -5.53 -7.63 25.39
N THR A 233 -4.41 -6.94 25.69
CA THR A 233 -3.63 -6.19 24.72
C THR A 233 -2.23 -6.74 24.65
N ASN A 234 -1.77 -7.12 23.45
CA ASN A 234 -0.38 -7.42 23.19
C ASN A 234 0.38 -6.09 23.07
N LYS A 235 1.17 -5.78 24.12
CA LYS A 235 1.86 -4.49 24.28
C LYS A 235 3.27 -4.45 23.68
N ILE A 236 3.68 -5.48 22.94
CA ILE A 236 5.00 -5.48 22.27
C ILE A 236 5.06 -4.31 21.28
N SER A 237 6.12 -3.52 21.38
CA SER A 237 6.36 -2.36 20.53
C SER A 237 7.29 -2.73 19.37
N TYR A 238 6.79 -3.47 18.38
CA TYR A 238 7.58 -3.79 17.20
C TYR A 238 7.96 -2.52 16.42
N MET A 239 9.27 -2.29 16.24
CA MET A 239 9.74 -1.08 15.57
C MET A 239 9.13 -0.91 14.17
N ARG A 240 9.28 -1.89 13.29
CA ARG A 240 8.78 -1.82 11.90
C ARG A 240 7.26 -1.92 11.83
N TRP A 241 6.67 -2.86 12.56
CA TRP A 241 5.24 -3.16 12.43
C TRP A 241 4.33 -2.12 13.12
N SER A 242 4.77 -1.62 14.28
CA SER A 242 3.96 -0.70 15.08
C SER A 242 4.45 0.75 14.97
N GLN A 243 5.71 1.00 15.34
CA GLN A 243 6.18 2.38 15.53
C GLN A 243 6.37 3.10 14.21
N ALA A 244 7.09 2.51 13.26
CA ALA A 244 7.40 3.15 11.99
C ALA A 244 6.13 3.44 11.17
N TRP A 245 5.18 2.48 11.09
CA TRP A 245 3.93 2.69 10.38
C TRP A 245 3.03 3.74 11.04
N MET A 246 2.98 3.77 12.38
CA MET A 246 2.22 4.82 13.08
C MET A 246 2.88 6.19 12.94
N MET A 247 4.22 6.27 12.97
CA MET A 247 4.93 7.52 12.73
C MET A 247 4.61 8.07 11.32
N LEU A 248 4.70 7.22 10.29
CA LEU A 248 4.32 7.60 8.92
C LEU A 248 2.86 8.04 8.86
N ALA A 249 1.95 7.28 9.47
CA ALA A 249 0.53 7.57 9.44
C ALA A 249 0.19 8.93 10.06
N LEU A 250 0.77 9.24 11.21
CA LEU A 250 0.55 10.53 11.89
C LEU A 250 1.20 11.69 11.12
N ALA A 251 2.39 11.49 10.55
CA ALA A 251 3.03 12.48 9.69
C ALA A 251 2.17 12.78 8.44
N GLU A 252 1.64 11.76 7.79
CA GLU A 252 0.72 11.92 6.64
C GLU A 252 -0.56 12.66 7.03
N LEU A 253 -1.14 12.35 8.17
CA LEU A 253 -2.33 13.04 8.65
C LEU A 253 -2.04 14.53 8.86
N ILE A 254 -0.99 14.87 9.60
CA ILE A 254 -0.60 16.27 9.91
C ILE A 254 -0.27 17.04 8.62
N SER A 255 0.45 16.42 7.68
CA SER A 255 0.80 17.05 6.41
C SER A 255 -0.40 17.33 5.49
N ASN A 256 -1.52 16.68 5.73
CA ASN A 256 -2.74 16.82 4.95
C ASN A 256 -3.81 17.70 5.63
N GLU A 257 -3.57 18.15 6.84
CA GLU A 257 -4.39 19.13 7.55
C GLU A 257 -4.21 20.53 7.00
#